data_666fc8c0cc046f1042a53a70681ad183
#
_entry.id   666fc8c0cc046f1042a53a70681ad183
#
_cell.length_a   1.000
_cell.length_b   1.000
_cell.length_c   1.000
_cell.angle_alpha   90.00
_cell.angle_beta   90.00
_cell.angle_gamma   90.00
#
_symmetry.space_group_name_H-M   'P 1'
#
loop_
_entity.id
_entity.type
_entity.pdbx_description
1 polymer ?
#
loop_
_entity_poly.entity_id
_entity_poly.type
_entity_poly.pdbx_seq_one_letter_code
_entity_poly.pdbx_strand_id
1 'polypeptide(L)'
;DSPDTDYCVIAFGYAGGVTSEPEMVTFRTLPGGDPADCTFDVVLDKTATYGFSFNVTPSDATTYYYSDVCLTSEYDEATLVAQVEEGIQQMYEMNKMFNPDLTMSAMIAQYYWNGTSAMSADNLIPDTEYSVYVFALDAKTGKVAKAHVYPSFAKTKPVGTIVPQIELIGYYSGDEEAGSIFGQPEATAGKAIAVVKYNVDPAATALYSAVMEGNGMDAAEYDDAYINEMLKAYWSSITLSQPYSFFVTTWQKDQTVFAYAEDANGGKGALGRLLLSPTAEEKGNIEDLKALVAELNGNSKTASAVTSVNAGEVVTGKPIVTVKAKETVYTDIMSSSPAVPYVEQKTIKAGNLMQLDFIPAYWVR
;
A
#
# COMPACT_ATOMS: atom_id res chain seq x y z
N ASP A 1 14.04 5.95 22.37
CA ASP A 1 15.21 5.77 23.26
C ASP A 1 15.39 4.28 23.52
N SER A 2 16.63 3.76 23.41
CA SER A 2 16.94 2.35 23.68
C SER A 2 17.02 2.09 25.18
N PRO A 3 16.52 0.95 25.70
CA PRO A 3 16.71 0.55 27.09
C PRO A 3 18.19 0.31 27.42
N ASP A 4 18.53 0.41 28.71
CA ASP A 4 19.88 0.13 29.25
C ASP A 4 21.02 0.80 28.47
N THR A 5 20.78 2.02 27.98
CA THR A 5 21.68 2.75 27.10
C THR A 5 22.13 4.07 27.75
N ASP A 6 23.41 4.37 27.64
CA ASP A 6 23.97 5.63 28.11
C ASP A 6 23.71 6.74 27.08
N TYR A 7 23.15 7.82 27.54
CA TYR A 7 22.87 9.02 26.76
C TYR A 7 23.55 10.23 27.36
N CYS A 8 23.84 11.23 26.54
CA CYS A 8 24.21 12.55 27.00
C CYS A 8 23.30 13.62 26.39
N VAL A 9 22.93 14.59 27.18
CA VAL A 9 22.28 15.83 26.73
C VAL A 9 23.32 16.95 26.80
N ILE A 10 23.51 17.64 25.71
CA ILE A 10 24.39 18.82 25.64
C ILE A 10 23.51 20.03 25.40
N ALA A 11 23.63 21.01 26.30
CA ALA A 11 22.93 22.32 26.21
C ALA A 11 23.93 23.45 26.08
N PHE A 12 23.68 24.39 25.18
CA PHE A 12 24.47 25.59 25.02
C PHE A 12 23.59 26.73 24.46
N GLY A 13 23.97 27.97 24.77
CA GLY A 13 23.33 29.15 24.19
C GLY A 13 23.73 29.31 22.73
N TYR A 14 22.78 29.70 21.89
CA TYR A 14 23.02 29.93 20.45
C TYR A 14 22.36 31.24 19.99
N ALA A 15 23.16 32.14 19.39
CA ALA A 15 22.68 33.35 18.74
C ALA A 15 23.54 33.65 17.50
N GLY A 16 23.35 32.86 16.43
CA GLY A 16 24.20 32.89 15.23
C GLY A 16 25.59 32.26 15.44
N GLY A 17 25.85 31.69 16.61
CA GLY A 17 27.05 31.02 17.09
C GLY A 17 26.86 30.55 18.52
N VAL A 18 27.72 29.66 19.02
CA VAL A 18 27.70 29.24 20.43
C VAL A 18 28.03 30.42 21.32
N THR A 19 27.15 30.76 22.28
CA THR A 19 27.25 31.94 23.15
C THR A 19 27.52 31.60 24.62
N SER A 20 27.46 30.34 25.00
CA SER A 20 27.81 29.87 26.34
C SER A 20 28.67 28.60 26.25
N GLU A 21 29.41 28.32 27.31
CA GLU A 21 30.05 26.99 27.41
C GLU A 21 28.98 25.89 27.39
N PRO A 22 29.24 24.77 26.66
CA PRO A 22 28.33 23.61 26.66
C PRO A 22 28.26 22.98 28.04
N GLU A 23 27.06 22.74 28.54
CA GLU A 23 26.81 21.89 29.69
C GLU A 23 26.40 20.51 29.21
N MET A 24 26.94 19.46 29.81
CA MET A 24 26.65 18.08 29.47
C MET A 24 26.15 17.33 30.70
N VAL A 25 25.01 16.67 30.53
CA VAL A 25 24.45 15.74 31.52
C VAL A 25 24.39 14.35 30.91
N THR A 26 24.92 13.37 31.59
CA THR A 26 24.83 11.95 31.20
C THR A 26 23.79 11.25 32.05
N PHE A 27 23.05 10.34 31.43
CA PHE A 27 22.10 9.45 32.13
C PHE A 27 22.05 8.11 31.39
N ARG A 28 21.63 7.08 32.11
CA ARG A 28 21.36 5.77 31.54
C ARG A 28 19.88 5.48 31.60
N THR A 29 19.29 5.01 30.51
CA THR A 29 17.91 4.56 30.50
C THR A 29 17.78 3.28 31.32
N LEU A 30 16.60 3.07 31.89
CA LEU A 30 16.30 1.84 32.62
C LEU A 30 16.41 0.63 31.71
N PRO A 31 16.78 -0.57 32.25
CA PRO A 31 16.69 -1.81 31.51
C PRO A 31 15.26 -2.01 31.00
N GLY A 32 15.10 -2.53 29.79
CA GLY A 32 13.83 -3.05 29.31
C GLY A 32 13.42 -4.31 30.09
N GLY A 33 12.17 -4.71 29.97
CA GLY A 33 11.71 -6.00 30.47
C GLY A 33 12.41 -7.16 29.76
N ASP A 34 12.29 -8.37 30.31
CA ASP A 34 12.73 -9.58 29.61
C ASP A 34 11.79 -9.81 28.41
N PRO A 35 12.29 -9.84 27.17
CA PRO A 35 11.43 -10.09 26.01
C PRO A 35 10.72 -11.45 26.06
N ALA A 36 11.24 -12.43 26.83
CA ALA A 36 10.58 -13.70 27.06
C ALA A 36 9.29 -13.58 27.91
N ASP A 37 9.16 -12.52 28.70
CA ASP A 37 7.97 -12.24 29.51
C ASP A 37 6.94 -11.36 28.77
N CYS A 38 7.31 -10.79 27.61
CA CYS A 38 6.42 -9.95 26.84
C CYS A 38 5.27 -10.76 26.26
N THR A 39 4.06 -10.22 26.40
CA THR A 39 2.84 -10.73 25.75
C THR A 39 2.37 -9.72 24.71
N PHE A 40 1.57 -10.18 23.75
CA PHE A 40 1.06 -9.33 22.69
C PHE A 40 -0.46 -9.39 22.64
N ASP A 41 -1.08 -8.23 22.50
CA ASP A 41 -2.48 -8.11 22.11
C ASP A 41 -2.52 -7.91 20.59
N VAL A 42 -3.19 -8.84 19.89
CA VAL A 42 -3.30 -8.80 18.42
C VAL A 42 -4.76 -8.67 18.05
N VAL A 43 -5.12 -7.55 17.46
CA VAL A 43 -6.51 -7.21 17.16
C VAL A 43 -6.71 -7.09 15.66
N LEU A 44 -7.62 -7.89 15.12
CA LEU A 44 -8.04 -7.79 13.71
C LEU A 44 -8.76 -6.45 13.48
N ASP A 45 -8.34 -5.71 12.48
CA ASP A 45 -8.95 -4.45 12.07
C ASP A 45 -9.93 -4.67 10.92
N LYS A 46 -9.47 -5.22 9.79
CA LYS A 46 -10.28 -5.40 8.58
C LYS A 46 -9.86 -6.65 7.82
N THR A 47 -10.84 -7.34 7.22
CA THR A 47 -10.60 -8.42 6.24
C THR A 47 -11.05 -7.99 4.85
N ALA A 48 -10.29 -8.42 3.84
CA ALA A 48 -10.55 -8.23 2.42
C ALA A 48 -10.42 -9.58 1.68
N THR A 49 -10.68 -9.59 0.38
CA THR A 49 -10.57 -10.79 -0.46
C THR A 49 -9.12 -11.29 -0.56
N TYR A 50 -8.17 -10.38 -0.66
CA TYR A 50 -6.76 -10.71 -0.87
C TYR A 50 -5.87 -10.27 0.28
N GLY A 51 -6.44 -10.04 1.48
CA GLY A 51 -5.65 -9.60 2.61
C GLY A 51 -6.48 -9.29 3.85
N PHE A 52 -5.78 -8.88 4.91
CA PHE A 52 -6.38 -8.32 6.11
C PHE A 52 -5.39 -7.40 6.83
N SER A 53 -5.92 -6.50 7.66
CA SER A 53 -5.13 -5.64 8.53
C SER A 53 -5.38 -5.96 10.00
N PHE A 54 -4.36 -5.74 10.83
CA PHE A 54 -4.40 -6.00 12.26
C PHE A 54 -3.43 -5.10 13.01
N ASN A 55 -3.66 -4.96 14.32
CA ASN A 55 -2.78 -4.22 15.20
C ASN A 55 -2.10 -5.18 16.18
N VAL A 56 -0.82 -4.94 16.44
CA VAL A 56 -0.03 -5.66 17.43
C VAL A 56 0.37 -4.68 18.51
N THR A 57 0.05 -4.99 19.77
CA THR A 57 0.43 -4.18 20.93
C THR A 57 1.18 -5.05 21.94
N PRO A 58 2.48 -4.84 22.16
CA PRO A 58 3.24 -5.54 23.18
C PRO A 58 2.89 -5.02 24.58
N SER A 59 2.92 -5.91 25.59
CA SER A 59 2.75 -5.53 27.01
C SER A 59 3.90 -4.67 27.54
N ASP A 60 5.08 -4.78 26.94
CA ASP A 60 6.23 -3.91 27.16
C ASP A 60 6.60 -3.23 25.83
N ALA A 61 6.32 -1.92 25.74
CA ALA A 61 6.57 -1.12 24.53
C ALA A 61 8.06 -1.02 24.13
N THR A 62 8.97 -1.45 24.99
CA THR A 62 10.42 -1.48 24.71
C THR A 62 10.87 -2.79 24.06
N THR A 63 10.04 -3.84 24.12
CA THR A 63 10.33 -5.13 23.48
C THR A 63 10.23 -5.02 21.97
N TYR A 64 11.29 -5.41 21.30
CA TYR A 64 11.28 -5.54 19.84
C TYR A 64 10.63 -6.86 19.44
N TYR A 65 9.96 -6.86 18.29
CA TYR A 65 9.29 -8.06 17.80
C TYR A 65 9.25 -8.13 16.28
N TYR A 66 9.13 -9.34 15.79
CA TYR A 66 8.81 -9.67 14.41
C TYR A 66 7.37 -10.20 14.37
N SER A 67 6.60 -9.84 13.37
CA SER A 67 5.26 -10.39 13.15
C SER A 67 5.02 -10.66 11.68
N ASP A 68 4.36 -11.78 11.40
CA ASP A 68 4.00 -12.15 10.04
C ASP A 68 2.76 -13.07 10.08
N VAL A 69 2.33 -13.52 8.89
CA VAL A 69 1.21 -14.42 8.70
C VAL A 69 1.62 -15.66 7.93
N CYS A 70 0.93 -16.77 8.18
CA CYS A 70 1.07 -17.98 7.40
C CYS A 70 -0.29 -18.66 7.22
N LEU A 71 -0.40 -19.56 6.26
CA LEU A 71 -1.54 -20.47 6.19
C LEU A 71 -1.67 -21.22 7.52
N THR A 72 -2.89 -21.25 8.09
CA THR A 72 -3.11 -21.96 9.35
C THR A 72 -2.70 -23.43 9.27
N SER A 73 -2.85 -24.05 8.11
CA SER A 73 -2.47 -25.45 7.85
C SER A 73 -0.95 -25.68 7.75
N GLU A 74 -0.17 -24.61 7.59
CA GLU A 74 1.29 -24.68 7.37
C GLU A 74 2.11 -24.14 8.55
N TYR A 75 1.43 -23.77 9.64
CA TYR A 75 2.13 -23.26 10.80
C TYR A 75 3.02 -24.35 11.43
N ASP A 76 4.31 -24.08 11.49
CA ASP A 76 5.32 -24.84 12.22
C ASP A 76 6.25 -23.87 12.94
N GLU A 77 6.10 -23.80 14.27
CA GLU A 77 6.83 -22.85 15.10
C GLU A 77 8.35 -23.00 14.97
N ALA A 78 8.84 -24.24 15.01
CA ALA A 78 10.28 -24.48 14.99
C ALA A 78 10.92 -24.03 13.67
N THR A 79 10.24 -24.31 12.56
CA THR A 79 10.67 -23.87 11.22
C THR A 79 10.62 -22.35 11.11
N LEU A 80 9.53 -21.70 11.54
CA LEU A 80 9.36 -20.26 11.46
C LEU A 80 10.37 -19.51 12.33
N VAL A 81 10.61 -19.98 13.56
CA VAL A 81 11.63 -19.40 14.46
C VAL A 81 13.01 -19.49 13.82
N ALA A 82 13.39 -20.68 13.29
CA ALA A 82 14.69 -20.86 12.65
C ALA A 82 14.86 -19.93 11.44
N GLN A 83 13.85 -19.78 10.60
CA GLN A 83 13.87 -18.89 9.43
C GLN A 83 14.01 -17.41 9.82
N VAL A 84 13.26 -16.96 10.82
CA VAL A 84 13.34 -15.57 11.28
C VAL A 84 14.73 -15.29 11.87
N GLU A 85 15.27 -16.18 12.69
CA GLU A 85 16.60 -16.02 13.26
C GLU A 85 17.69 -16.02 12.19
N GLU A 86 17.59 -16.91 11.20
CA GLU A 86 18.53 -16.93 10.07
C GLU A 86 18.44 -15.63 9.26
N GLY A 87 17.22 -15.15 8.96
CA GLY A 87 17.01 -13.90 8.25
C GLY A 87 17.58 -12.69 9.00
N ILE A 88 17.41 -12.64 10.33
CA ILE A 88 18.00 -11.61 11.19
C ILE A 88 19.53 -11.63 11.08
N GLN A 89 20.12 -12.82 11.18
CA GLN A 89 21.56 -12.97 11.11
C GLN A 89 22.12 -12.58 9.73
N GLN A 90 21.49 -13.02 8.66
CA GLN A 90 21.88 -12.66 7.29
C GLN A 90 21.80 -11.14 7.07
N MET A 91 20.73 -10.50 7.54
CA MET A 91 20.58 -9.06 7.45
C MET A 91 21.67 -8.33 8.26
N TYR A 92 21.99 -8.82 9.46
CA TYR A 92 23.05 -8.24 10.28
C TYR A 92 24.41 -8.30 9.59
N GLU A 93 24.80 -9.47 9.07
CA GLU A 93 26.08 -9.64 8.38
C GLU A 93 26.16 -8.77 7.11
N MET A 94 25.07 -8.69 6.35
CA MET A 94 25.02 -7.83 5.16
C MET A 94 25.18 -6.35 5.53
N ASN A 95 24.49 -5.87 6.55
CA ASN A 95 24.58 -4.47 6.97
C ASN A 95 25.97 -4.16 7.55
N LYS A 96 26.57 -5.10 8.25
CA LYS A 96 27.90 -4.95 8.84
C LYS A 96 29.02 -4.81 7.78
N MET A 97 28.81 -5.32 6.57
CA MET A 97 29.76 -5.08 5.47
C MET A 97 29.85 -3.60 5.08
N PHE A 98 28.77 -2.84 5.27
CA PHE A 98 28.72 -1.40 4.97
C PHE A 98 28.95 -0.52 6.21
N ASN A 99 28.67 -1.04 7.38
CA ASN A 99 28.88 -0.36 8.66
C ASN A 99 29.52 -1.34 9.66
N PRO A 100 30.86 -1.43 9.70
CA PRO A 100 31.57 -2.38 10.57
C PRO A 100 31.29 -2.21 12.07
N ASP A 101 30.91 -1.00 12.51
CA ASP A 101 30.62 -0.69 13.91
C ASP A 101 29.14 -0.98 14.28
N LEU A 102 28.33 -1.47 13.34
CA LEU A 102 26.94 -1.81 13.60
C LEU A 102 26.85 -2.93 14.64
N THR A 103 26.06 -2.70 15.68
CA THR A 103 25.72 -3.73 16.67
C THR A 103 24.41 -4.40 16.31
N MET A 104 24.19 -5.64 16.77
CA MET A 104 22.91 -6.34 16.58
C MET A 104 21.76 -5.51 17.16
N SER A 105 21.91 -4.95 18.35
CA SER A 105 20.89 -4.11 18.97
C SER A 105 20.52 -2.88 18.14
N ALA A 106 21.50 -2.23 17.53
CA ALA A 106 21.23 -1.07 16.66
C ALA A 106 20.48 -1.48 15.38
N MET A 107 20.83 -2.63 14.80
CA MET A 107 20.14 -3.19 13.64
C MET A 107 18.70 -3.58 13.99
N ILE A 108 18.49 -4.29 15.10
CA ILE A 108 17.14 -4.64 15.57
C ILE A 108 16.30 -3.37 15.79
N ALA A 109 16.85 -2.35 16.47
CA ALA A 109 16.16 -1.09 16.72
C ALA A 109 15.79 -0.34 15.42
N GLN A 110 16.54 -0.55 14.36
CA GLN A 110 16.32 0.12 13.08
C GLN A 110 15.26 -0.58 12.22
N TYR A 111 15.18 -1.92 12.26
CA TYR A 111 14.41 -2.71 11.29
C TYR A 111 13.23 -3.49 11.87
N TYR A 112 13.13 -3.62 13.16
CA TYR A 112 12.06 -4.39 13.80
C TYR A 112 11.12 -3.47 14.57
N TRP A 113 9.91 -3.95 14.82
CA TRP A 113 8.89 -3.17 15.51
C TRP A 113 9.11 -3.19 17.01
N ASN A 114 8.70 -2.11 17.67
CA ASN A 114 8.45 -2.00 19.10
C ASN A 114 7.23 -1.10 19.32
N GLY A 115 6.61 -1.17 20.49
CA GLY A 115 5.35 -0.46 20.74
C GLY A 115 4.21 -0.97 19.84
N THR A 116 3.10 -0.25 19.81
CA THR A 116 1.93 -0.61 19.00
C THR A 116 2.20 -0.34 17.52
N SER A 117 1.92 -1.32 16.67
CA SER A 117 2.08 -1.22 15.22
C SER A 117 0.84 -1.71 14.48
N ALA A 118 0.42 -0.95 13.47
CA ALA A 118 -0.57 -1.40 12.50
C ALA A 118 0.11 -2.17 11.37
N MET A 119 -0.45 -3.30 11.00
CA MET A 119 0.09 -4.22 10.01
C MET A 119 -0.95 -4.61 8.98
N SER A 120 -0.51 -4.95 7.77
CA SER A 120 -1.36 -5.53 6.73
C SER A 120 -0.69 -6.75 6.12
N ALA A 121 -1.49 -7.75 5.81
CA ALA A 121 -1.11 -8.89 5.00
C ALA A 121 -1.85 -8.80 3.68
N ASP A 122 -1.13 -8.77 2.57
CA ASP A 122 -1.67 -8.59 1.23
C ASP A 122 -1.29 -9.77 0.33
N ASN A 123 -1.91 -9.87 -0.84
CA ASN A 123 -1.69 -10.95 -1.82
C ASN A 123 -1.97 -12.35 -1.27
N LEU A 124 -2.93 -12.43 -0.36
CA LEU A 124 -3.37 -13.67 0.23
C LEU A 124 -4.36 -14.42 -0.68
N ILE A 125 -4.47 -15.73 -0.46
CA ILE A 125 -5.45 -16.57 -1.15
C ILE A 125 -6.85 -16.24 -0.63
N PRO A 126 -7.86 -16.01 -1.48
CA PRO A 126 -9.24 -15.80 -1.05
C PRO A 126 -9.83 -17.01 -0.31
N ASP A 127 -10.85 -16.75 0.52
CA ASP A 127 -11.60 -17.76 1.30
C ASP A 127 -10.72 -18.70 2.13
N THR A 128 -9.58 -18.21 2.61
CA THR A 128 -8.54 -19.03 3.23
C THR A 128 -8.22 -18.52 4.64
N GLU A 129 -8.02 -19.43 5.57
CA GLU A 129 -7.67 -19.14 6.96
C GLU A 129 -6.17 -18.93 7.14
N TYR A 130 -5.83 -17.88 7.88
CA TYR A 130 -4.45 -17.50 8.19
C TYR A 130 -4.26 -17.38 9.70
N SER A 131 -3.09 -17.80 10.14
CA SER A 131 -2.58 -17.55 11.48
C SER A 131 -1.65 -16.35 11.47
N VAL A 132 -1.71 -15.54 12.52
CA VAL A 132 -0.72 -14.50 12.80
C VAL A 132 0.27 -15.06 13.82
N TYR A 133 1.55 -14.80 13.66
CA TYR A 133 2.55 -15.07 14.65
C TYR A 133 3.35 -13.82 14.99
N VAL A 134 3.73 -13.70 16.26
CA VAL A 134 4.51 -12.59 16.78
C VAL A 134 5.64 -13.16 17.62
N PHE A 135 6.87 -12.84 17.25
CA PHE A 135 8.06 -13.33 17.93
C PHE A 135 8.73 -12.18 18.67
N ALA A 136 8.76 -12.26 20.00
CA ALA A 136 9.56 -11.35 20.82
C ALA A 136 11.05 -11.60 20.56
N LEU A 137 11.82 -10.54 20.35
CA LEU A 137 13.22 -10.61 19.95
C LEU A 137 14.13 -10.14 21.09
N ASP A 138 15.18 -10.91 21.37
CA ASP A 138 16.32 -10.42 22.13
C ASP A 138 17.17 -9.53 21.21
N ALA A 139 17.10 -8.22 21.44
CA ALA A 139 17.81 -7.26 20.62
C ALA A 139 19.35 -7.40 20.68
N LYS A 140 19.92 -8.01 21.71
CA LYS A 140 21.38 -8.18 21.81
C LYS A 140 21.88 -9.33 20.95
N THR A 141 21.10 -10.39 20.83
CA THR A 141 21.48 -11.61 20.12
C THR A 141 20.81 -11.79 18.78
N GLY A 142 19.70 -11.08 18.52
CA GLY A 142 18.87 -11.27 17.35
C GLY A 142 18.07 -12.58 17.36
N LYS A 143 17.98 -13.24 18.52
CA LYS A 143 17.26 -14.49 18.69
C LYS A 143 15.82 -14.27 19.09
N VAL A 144 14.97 -15.22 18.75
CA VAL A 144 13.59 -15.26 19.24
C VAL A 144 13.60 -15.65 20.72
N ALA A 145 13.19 -14.73 21.57
CA ALA A 145 13.07 -14.96 23.02
C ALA A 145 11.80 -15.74 23.34
N LYS A 146 10.70 -15.46 22.61
CA LYS A 146 9.44 -16.15 22.75
C LYS A 146 8.60 -16.05 21.49
N ALA A 147 7.98 -17.16 21.11
CA ALA A 147 7.02 -17.24 20.03
C ALA A 147 5.58 -17.14 20.58
N HIS A 148 4.76 -16.36 19.90
CA HIS A 148 3.31 -16.28 20.12
C HIS A 148 2.62 -16.56 18.80
N VAL A 149 1.59 -17.39 18.83
CA VAL A 149 0.78 -17.69 17.66
C VAL A 149 -0.71 -17.44 17.96
N TYR A 150 -1.37 -16.92 16.97
CA TYR A 150 -2.82 -16.66 16.95
C TYR A 150 -3.41 -17.50 15.80
N PRO A 151 -3.76 -18.77 16.08
CA PRO A 151 -4.22 -19.70 15.05
C PRO A 151 -5.60 -19.30 14.54
N SER A 152 -5.86 -19.53 13.25
CA SER A 152 -7.11 -19.15 12.57
C SER A 152 -7.53 -17.70 12.87
N PHE A 153 -6.55 -16.81 12.92
CA PHE A 153 -6.73 -15.42 13.33
C PHE A 153 -7.67 -14.65 12.42
N ALA A 154 -7.52 -14.86 11.10
CA ALA A 154 -8.37 -14.24 10.12
C ALA A 154 -8.65 -15.20 8.96
N LYS A 155 -9.83 -15.06 8.38
CA LYS A 155 -10.17 -15.68 7.11
C LYS A 155 -10.36 -14.59 6.07
N THR A 156 -9.66 -14.69 4.94
CA THR A 156 -9.88 -13.79 3.80
C THR A 156 -11.28 -13.99 3.23
N LYS A 157 -11.86 -12.94 2.66
CA LYS A 157 -13.17 -13.03 2.04
C LYS A 157 -13.09 -13.84 0.74
N PRO A 158 -14.19 -14.53 0.36
CA PRO A 158 -14.27 -15.16 -0.97
C PRO A 158 -14.17 -14.10 -2.08
N VAL A 159 -13.82 -14.55 -3.28
CA VAL A 159 -13.89 -13.70 -4.47
C VAL A 159 -15.35 -13.35 -4.72
N GLY A 160 -15.63 -12.07 -4.91
CA GLY A 160 -16.95 -11.59 -5.28
C GLY A 160 -17.31 -11.97 -6.72
N THR A 161 -18.60 -12.02 -7.03
CA THR A 161 -19.10 -12.40 -8.34
C THR A 161 -19.46 -11.23 -9.25
N ILE A 162 -19.48 -10.01 -8.71
CA ILE A 162 -19.91 -8.81 -9.44
C ILE A 162 -18.74 -8.25 -10.24
N VAL A 163 -18.90 -8.22 -11.57
CA VAL A 163 -17.93 -7.64 -12.50
C VAL A 163 -18.57 -6.40 -13.13
N PRO A 164 -18.03 -5.19 -12.90
CA PRO A 164 -18.54 -3.97 -13.52
C PRO A 164 -18.34 -4.01 -15.03
N GLN A 165 -19.37 -3.61 -15.79
CA GLN A 165 -19.23 -3.34 -17.21
C GLN A 165 -18.93 -1.85 -17.39
N ILE A 166 -17.83 -1.53 -18.06
CA ILE A 166 -17.40 -0.14 -18.27
C ILE A 166 -17.76 0.26 -19.69
N GLU A 167 -18.49 1.35 -19.84
CA GLU A 167 -18.96 1.88 -21.10
C GLU A 167 -18.38 3.28 -21.35
N LEU A 168 -17.79 3.50 -22.52
CA LEU A 168 -17.39 4.81 -22.96
C LEU A 168 -18.62 5.60 -23.43
N ILE A 169 -18.89 6.73 -22.79
CA ILE A 169 -19.95 7.65 -23.22
C ILE A 169 -19.46 8.59 -24.32
N GLY A 170 -18.22 9.05 -24.22
CA GLY A 170 -17.58 9.88 -25.25
C GLY A 170 -16.29 10.51 -24.81
N TYR A 171 -15.61 11.10 -25.79
CA TYR A 171 -14.44 11.95 -25.59
C TYR A 171 -14.82 13.40 -25.85
N TYR A 172 -14.35 14.31 -25.01
CA TYR A 172 -14.60 15.74 -25.13
C TYR A 172 -13.29 16.50 -25.06
N SER A 173 -13.23 17.67 -25.71
CA SER A 173 -12.04 18.53 -25.62
C SER A 173 -11.91 19.08 -24.20
N GLY A 174 -10.74 18.94 -23.63
CA GLY A 174 -10.40 19.51 -22.32
C GLY A 174 -9.99 20.99 -22.37
N ASP A 175 -10.40 21.73 -23.42
CA ASP A 175 -10.15 23.16 -23.58
C ASP A 175 -10.79 23.97 -22.44
N GLU A 176 -10.52 25.26 -22.40
CA GLU A 176 -10.91 26.17 -21.32
C GLU A 176 -12.38 26.02 -20.88
N GLU A 177 -13.30 25.81 -21.84
CA GLU A 177 -14.73 25.65 -21.54
C GLU A 177 -15.02 24.39 -20.73
N ALA A 178 -14.44 23.24 -21.10
CA ALA A 178 -14.58 21.99 -20.35
C ALA A 178 -13.80 22.04 -19.03
N GLY A 179 -12.63 22.64 -19.03
CA GLY A 179 -11.85 22.88 -17.82
C GLY A 179 -12.60 23.70 -16.79
N SER A 180 -13.38 24.69 -17.25
CA SER A 180 -14.22 25.53 -16.39
C SER A 180 -15.37 24.74 -15.76
N ILE A 181 -15.97 23.75 -16.46
CA ILE A 181 -17.00 22.87 -15.93
C ILE A 181 -16.49 22.13 -14.67
N PHE A 182 -15.23 21.69 -14.68
CA PHE A 182 -14.60 20.94 -13.61
C PHE A 182 -13.71 21.78 -12.68
N GLY A 183 -13.62 23.09 -12.92
CA GLY A 183 -12.77 24.00 -12.13
C GLY A 183 -11.27 23.77 -12.28
N GLN A 184 -10.85 23.09 -13.36
CA GLN A 184 -9.44 22.69 -13.60
C GLN A 184 -8.97 23.01 -15.04
N PRO A 185 -9.08 24.26 -15.52
CA PRO A 185 -8.79 24.58 -16.92
C PRO A 185 -7.34 24.28 -17.32
N GLU A 186 -6.38 24.47 -16.42
CA GLU A 186 -4.96 24.22 -16.72
C GLU A 186 -4.65 22.72 -16.86
N ALA A 187 -5.31 21.88 -16.06
CA ALA A 187 -5.10 20.44 -16.07
C ALA A 187 -5.67 19.76 -17.33
N THR A 188 -6.72 20.35 -17.92
CA THR A 188 -7.48 19.78 -19.03
C THR A 188 -7.09 20.36 -20.39
N ALA A 189 -6.47 21.54 -20.43
CA ALA A 189 -6.14 22.25 -21.69
C ALA A 189 -5.33 21.37 -22.66
N GLY A 190 -5.81 21.26 -23.89
CA GLY A 190 -5.17 20.48 -24.97
C GLY A 190 -5.26 18.96 -24.79
N LYS A 191 -5.99 18.49 -23.79
CA LYS A 191 -6.22 17.06 -23.51
C LYS A 191 -7.63 16.65 -23.89
N ALA A 192 -7.90 15.34 -23.84
CA ALA A 192 -9.24 14.81 -23.92
C ALA A 192 -9.80 14.56 -22.52
N ILE A 193 -11.11 14.69 -22.38
CA ILE A 193 -11.88 14.21 -21.23
C ILE A 193 -12.66 13.00 -21.71
N ALA A 194 -12.32 11.83 -21.20
CA ALA A 194 -13.09 10.61 -21.40
C ALA A 194 -14.15 10.52 -20.33
N VAL A 195 -15.40 10.33 -20.74
CA VAL A 195 -16.52 10.08 -19.85
C VAL A 195 -16.87 8.60 -19.91
N VAL A 196 -16.83 7.94 -18.77
CA VAL A 196 -17.18 6.53 -18.66
C VAL A 196 -18.33 6.33 -17.70
N LYS A 197 -19.16 5.34 -17.99
CA LYS A 197 -20.25 4.87 -17.13
C LYS A 197 -19.97 3.44 -16.70
N TYR A 198 -20.33 3.13 -15.47
CA TYR A 198 -20.21 1.78 -14.94
C TYR A 198 -21.60 1.17 -14.80
N ASN A 199 -21.84 0.09 -15.52
CA ASN A 199 -23.04 -0.72 -15.37
C ASN A 199 -22.72 -1.84 -14.36
N VAL A 200 -23.31 -1.77 -13.19
CA VAL A 200 -22.98 -2.64 -12.04
C VAL A 200 -24.26 -3.32 -11.56
N ASP A 201 -24.13 -4.58 -11.13
CA ASP A 201 -25.24 -5.30 -10.50
C ASP A 201 -25.74 -4.52 -9.28
N PRO A 202 -27.08 -4.36 -9.11
CA PRO A 202 -27.67 -3.69 -7.95
C PRO A 202 -27.28 -4.29 -6.59
N ALA A 203 -26.79 -5.53 -6.57
CA ALA A 203 -26.25 -6.17 -5.34
C ALA A 203 -24.88 -5.65 -4.92
N ALA A 204 -24.24 -4.80 -5.74
CA ALA A 204 -22.96 -4.18 -5.37
C ALA A 204 -23.14 -3.22 -4.21
N THR A 205 -22.23 -3.28 -3.25
CA THR A 205 -22.18 -2.39 -2.09
C THR A 205 -21.13 -1.30 -2.21
N ALA A 206 -20.12 -1.53 -3.06
CA ALA A 206 -19.08 -0.56 -3.38
C ALA A 206 -18.59 -0.74 -4.82
N LEU A 207 -18.09 0.34 -5.41
CA LEU A 207 -17.52 0.38 -6.74
C LEU A 207 -16.26 1.24 -6.70
N TYR A 208 -15.19 0.74 -7.31
CA TYR A 208 -13.91 1.42 -7.40
C TYR A 208 -13.41 1.41 -8.84
N SER A 209 -12.70 2.45 -9.21
CA SER A 209 -12.08 2.56 -10.53
C SER A 209 -10.68 3.19 -10.44
N ALA A 210 -9.84 2.81 -11.38
CA ALA A 210 -8.53 3.38 -11.59
C ALA A 210 -8.17 3.35 -13.08
N VAL A 211 -7.19 4.15 -13.50
CA VAL A 211 -6.73 4.22 -14.89
C VAL A 211 -5.23 3.95 -14.96
N MET A 212 -4.82 3.24 -16.00
CA MET A 212 -3.43 2.94 -16.32
C MET A 212 -3.09 3.47 -17.70
N GLU A 213 -1.90 4.02 -17.90
CA GLU A 213 -1.40 4.36 -19.23
C GLU A 213 -1.05 3.09 -20.02
N GLY A 214 -1.47 3.03 -21.27
CA GLY A 214 -1.25 1.90 -22.16
C GLY A 214 -2.42 0.94 -22.26
N ASN A 215 -2.21 -0.14 -23.01
CA ASN A 215 -3.21 -1.17 -23.27
C ASN A 215 -3.09 -2.33 -22.26
N GLY A 216 -3.92 -2.34 -21.25
CA GLY A 216 -4.01 -3.39 -20.22
C GLY A 216 -5.15 -4.38 -20.44
N MET A 217 -5.61 -4.57 -21.67
CA MET A 217 -6.74 -5.47 -21.99
C MET A 217 -6.35 -6.94 -21.95
N ASP A 218 -5.09 -7.28 -22.18
CA ASP A 218 -4.63 -8.66 -22.15
C ASP A 218 -4.53 -9.18 -20.70
N ALA A 219 -5.50 -9.97 -20.28
CA ALA A 219 -5.53 -10.51 -18.93
C ALA A 219 -4.46 -11.59 -18.66
N ALA A 220 -3.79 -12.11 -19.69
CA ALA A 220 -2.68 -13.04 -19.50
C ALA A 220 -1.37 -12.29 -19.16
N GLU A 221 -1.22 -11.05 -19.65
CA GLU A 221 -0.09 -10.17 -19.34
C GLU A 221 -0.38 -9.32 -18.10
N TYR A 222 -1.62 -8.84 -17.97
CA TYR A 222 -2.09 -7.95 -16.91
C TYR A 222 -3.21 -8.63 -16.12
N ASP A 223 -2.90 -9.69 -15.37
CA ASP A 223 -3.90 -10.36 -14.55
C ASP A 223 -4.45 -9.45 -13.44
N ASP A 224 -5.57 -9.86 -12.85
CA ASP A 224 -6.24 -9.04 -11.85
C ASP A 224 -5.40 -8.85 -10.58
N ALA A 225 -4.56 -9.81 -10.21
CA ALA A 225 -3.68 -9.71 -9.05
C ALA A 225 -2.60 -8.65 -9.30
N TYR A 226 -1.97 -8.69 -10.47
CA TYR A 226 -0.97 -7.71 -10.89
C TYR A 226 -1.55 -6.28 -10.93
N ILE A 227 -2.70 -6.10 -11.60
CA ILE A 227 -3.36 -4.79 -11.67
C ILE A 227 -3.76 -4.28 -10.29
N ASN A 228 -4.27 -5.15 -9.44
CA ASN A 228 -4.65 -4.76 -8.08
C ASN A 228 -3.47 -4.28 -7.23
N GLU A 229 -2.32 -4.92 -7.36
CA GLU A 229 -1.11 -4.49 -6.65
C GLU A 229 -0.56 -3.19 -7.25
N MET A 230 -0.45 -3.11 -8.58
CA MET A 230 0.07 -1.93 -9.28
C MET A 230 -0.78 -0.68 -9.01
N LEU A 231 -2.11 -0.82 -8.99
CA LEU A 231 -3.03 0.29 -8.80
C LEU A 231 -3.49 0.46 -7.35
N LYS A 232 -2.86 -0.19 -6.38
CA LYS A 232 -3.29 -0.25 -4.97
C LYS A 232 -3.57 1.14 -4.36
N ALA A 233 -2.72 2.11 -4.64
CA ALA A 233 -2.84 3.48 -4.13
C ALA A 233 -3.75 4.39 -4.99
N TYR A 234 -4.23 3.92 -6.14
CA TYR A 234 -4.91 4.73 -7.14
C TYR A 234 -6.41 4.43 -7.28
N TRP A 235 -6.92 3.41 -6.58
CA TRP A 235 -8.33 3.09 -6.59
C TRP A 235 -9.17 4.19 -5.98
N SER A 236 -10.07 4.76 -6.78
CA SER A 236 -11.02 5.79 -6.37
C SER A 236 -12.42 5.21 -6.24
N SER A 237 -13.10 5.51 -5.14
CA SER A 237 -14.50 5.12 -4.92
C SER A 237 -15.42 5.84 -5.87
N ILE A 238 -16.34 5.10 -6.47
CA ILE A 238 -17.37 5.62 -7.38
C ILE A 238 -18.73 5.50 -6.69
N THR A 239 -19.52 6.57 -6.76
CA THR A 239 -20.85 6.59 -6.17
C THR A 239 -21.80 5.70 -6.98
N LEU A 240 -22.35 4.66 -6.37
CA LEU A 240 -23.25 3.70 -7.05
C LEU A 240 -24.53 4.33 -7.62
N SER A 241 -25.05 5.39 -6.99
CA SER A 241 -26.22 6.13 -7.52
C SER A 241 -25.91 7.02 -8.72
N GLN A 242 -24.64 7.32 -8.96
CA GLN A 242 -24.14 8.09 -10.10
C GLN A 242 -22.83 7.44 -10.60
N PRO A 243 -22.90 6.27 -11.25
CA PRO A 243 -21.75 5.47 -11.56
C PRO A 243 -21.02 6.00 -12.83
N TYR A 244 -20.49 7.18 -12.73
CA TYR A 244 -19.73 7.85 -13.80
C TYR A 244 -18.35 8.27 -13.31
N SER A 245 -17.39 8.29 -14.23
CA SER A 245 -16.09 8.93 -14.03
C SER A 245 -15.71 9.78 -15.22
N PHE A 246 -14.95 10.82 -14.93
CA PHE A 246 -14.40 11.76 -15.91
C PHE A 246 -12.88 11.68 -15.80
N PHE A 247 -12.20 11.23 -16.86
CA PHE A 247 -10.76 11.07 -16.87
C PHE A 247 -10.12 12.08 -17.83
N VAL A 248 -9.10 12.78 -17.36
CA VAL A 248 -8.22 13.56 -18.23
C VAL A 248 -7.29 12.60 -18.95
N THR A 249 -7.41 12.52 -20.27
CA THR A 249 -6.65 11.62 -21.11
C THR A 249 -5.84 12.42 -22.14
N THR A 250 -4.85 11.79 -22.76
CA THR A 250 -4.06 12.42 -23.81
C THR A 250 -4.54 11.92 -25.16
N TRP A 251 -4.81 12.83 -26.09
CA TRP A 251 -5.15 12.47 -27.47
C TRP A 251 -4.11 11.54 -28.09
N GLN A 252 -4.57 10.52 -28.83
CA GLN A 252 -3.75 9.51 -29.52
C GLN A 252 -2.86 8.66 -28.60
N LYS A 253 -3.24 8.55 -27.31
CA LYS A 253 -2.57 7.66 -26.36
C LYS A 253 -3.56 6.68 -25.75
N ASP A 254 -3.18 5.43 -25.76
CA ASP A 254 -3.94 4.37 -25.10
C ASP A 254 -3.87 4.50 -23.60
N GLN A 255 -5.00 4.27 -22.95
CA GLN A 255 -5.14 4.15 -21.50
C GLN A 255 -6.19 3.07 -21.21
N THR A 256 -6.03 2.35 -20.11
CA THR A 256 -7.01 1.34 -19.72
C THR A 256 -7.65 1.73 -18.41
N VAL A 257 -8.97 1.81 -18.42
CA VAL A 257 -9.79 1.96 -17.20
C VAL A 257 -10.07 0.59 -16.65
N PHE A 258 -9.82 0.42 -15.36
CA PHE A 258 -10.16 -0.75 -14.57
C PHE A 258 -11.22 -0.39 -13.54
N ALA A 259 -12.13 -1.33 -13.26
CA ALA A 259 -13.07 -1.17 -12.16
C ALA A 259 -13.34 -2.51 -11.50
N TYR A 260 -13.61 -2.48 -10.20
CA TYR A 260 -14.15 -3.63 -9.48
C TYR A 260 -15.30 -3.20 -8.57
N ALA A 261 -16.18 -4.15 -8.29
CA ALA A 261 -17.23 -3.97 -7.31
C ALA A 261 -17.07 -4.94 -6.15
N GLU A 262 -17.57 -4.54 -4.98
CA GLU A 262 -17.69 -5.42 -3.82
C GLU A 262 -19.15 -5.84 -3.65
N ASP A 263 -19.38 -7.10 -3.29
CA ASP A 263 -20.69 -7.64 -2.95
C ASP A 263 -21.07 -7.35 -1.48
N ALA A 264 -22.24 -7.83 -1.05
CA ALA A 264 -22.73 -7.63 0.32
C ALA A 264 -21.80 -8.25 1.40
N ASN A 265 -20.98 -9.23 1.06
CA ASN A 265 -20.00 -9.83 1.95
C ASN A 265 -18.66 -9.06 1.92
N GLY A 266 -18.56 -8.03 1.05
CA GLY A 266 -17.34 -7.29 0.77
C GLY A 266 -16.33 -8.13 -0.01
N GLY A 267 -16.79 -9.13 -0.76
CA GLY A 267 -16.00 -9.88 -1.71
C GLY A 267 -15.71 -9.03 -2.94
N LYS A 268 -14.43 -8.85 -3.26
CA LYS A 268 -13.99 -8.13 -4.45
C LYS A 268 -14.16 -9.02 -5.67
N GLY A 269 -14.91 -8.56 -6.66
CA GLY A 269 -15.09 -9.24 -7.94
C GLY A 269 -13.91 -9.07 -8.88
N ALA A 270 -13.94 -9.77 -10.02
CA ALA A 270 -12.98 -9.60 -11.09
C ALA A 270 -13.03 -8.18 -11.69
N LEU A 271 -11.95 -7.79 -12.36
CA LEU A 271 -11.83 -6.47 -12.94
C LEU A 271 -12.63 -6.34 -14.25
N GLY A 272 -13.51 -5.35 -14.30
CA GLY A 272 -13.97 -4.78 -15.56
C GLY A 272 -12.84 -3.98 -16.21
N ARG A 273 -12.78 -3.97 -17.55
CA ARG A 273 -11.71 -3.32 -18.32
C ARG A 273 -12.30 -2.56 -19.51
N LEU A 274 -11.77 -1.39 -19.79
CA LEU A 274 -12.10 -0.62 -21.00
C LEU A 274 -10.85 0.07 -21.53
N LEU A 275 -10.50 -0.18 -22.78
CA LEU A 275 -9.45 0.56 -23.47
C LEU A 275 -10.01 1.92 -23.95
N LEU A 276 -9.33 2.98 -23.57
CA LEU A 276 -9.52 4.33 -24.08
C LEU A 276 -8.41 4.63 -25.10
N SER A 277 -8.80 4.96 -26.33
CA SER A 277 -7.89 5.33 -27.43
C SER A 277 -8.41 6.61 -28.09
N PRO A 278 -8.39 7.77 -27.39
CA PRO A 278 -9.06 8.98 -27.88
C PRO A 278 -8.41 9.50 -29.14
N THR A 279 -9.21 9.70 -30.20
CA THR A 279 -8.81 10.36 -31.44
C THR A 279 -9.53 11.69 -31.61
N ALA A 280 -8.92 12.62 -32.37
CA ALA A 280 -9.53 13.94 -32.57
C ALA A 280 -10.86 13.87 -33.37
N GLU A 281 -11.00 12.82 -34.18
CA GLU A 281 -12.21 12.55 -34.98
C GLU A 281 -13.40 12.10 -34.13
N GLU A 282 -13.12 11.48 -32.98
CA GLU A 282 -14.14 11.00 -32.03
C GLU A 282 -14.57 12.05 -31.00
N LYS A 283 -14.07 13.28 -31.15
CA LYS A 283 -14.43 14.38 -30.25
C LYS A 283 -15.91 14.68 -30.30
N GLY A 284 -16.60 14.50 -29.16
CA GLY A 284 -18.00 14.82 -28.96
C GLY A 284 -18.26 16.34 -28.85
N ASN A 285 -19.54 16.67 -28.85
CA ASN A 285 -19.98 18.05 -28.68
C ASN A 285 -19.94 18.42 -27.19
N ILE A 286 -19.34 19.55 -26.85
CA ILE A 286 -19.22 20.04 -25.49
C ILE A 286 -20.59 20.27 -24.82
N GLU A 287 -21.63 20.59 -25.58
CA GLU A 287 -22.97 20.76 -25.04
C GLU A 287 -23.54 19.47 -24.48
N ASP A 288 -23.18 18.31 -25.05
CA ASP A 288 -23.60 17.01 -24.52
C ASP A 288 -22.92 16.73 -23.15
N LEU A 289 -21.67 17.12 -23.00
CA LEU A 289 -20.96 17.04 -21.70
C LEU A 289 -21.61 17.95 -20.67
N LYS A 290 -21.96 19.19 -21.05
CA LYS A 290 -22.62 20.14 -20.17
C LYS A 290 -23.98 19.61 -19.72
N ALA A 291 -24.76 19.06 -20.64
CA ALA A 291 -26.07 18.48 -20.35
C ALA A 291 -25.95 17.31 -19.38
N LEU A 292 -25.00 16.40 -19.61
CA LEU A 292 -24.76 15.28 -18.73
C LEU A 292 -24.34 15.73 -17.31
N VAL A 293 -23.39 16.66 -17.20
CA VAL A 293 -22.95 17.19 -15.91
C VAL A 293 -24.09 17.90 -15.19
N ALA A 294 -24.92 18.64 -15.90
CA ALA A 294 -26.09 19.31 -15.33
C ALA A 294 -27.15 18.30 -14.81
N GLU A 295 -27.38 17.21 -15.56
CA GLU A 295 -28.24 16.11 -15.14
C GLU A 295 -27.72 15.45 -13.84
N LEU A 296 -26.45 15.10 -13.82
CA LEU A 296 -25.82 14.47 -12.66
C LEU A 296 -25.89 15.39 -11.42
N ASN A 297 -25.65 16.69 -11.59
CA ASN A 297 -25.76 17.66 -10.51
C ASN A 297 -27.22 17.91 -10.07
N GLY A 298 -28.16 17.88 -11.01
CA GLY A 298 -29.59 18.06 -10.72
C GLY A 298 -30.22 16.88 -9.95
N ASN A 299 -29.72 15.69 -10.17
CA ASN A 299 -30.17 14.47 -9.49
C ASN A 299 -29.50 14.29 -8.09
N SER A 300 -28.50 15.13 -7.78
CA SER A 300 -27.75 15.06 -6.53
C SER A 300 -28.36 15.91 -5.44
N LYS A 301 -29.39 15.41 -4.74
CA LYS A 301 -29.90 16.07 -3.51
C LYS A 301 -29.04 15.84 -2.27
N THR A 302 -28.06 14.96 -2.32
CA THR A 302 -27.22 14.55 -1.16
C THR A 302 -25.77 14.15 -1.51
N ALA A 303 -25.40 14.08 -2.80
CA ALA A 303 -24.02 13.80 -3.21
C ALA A 303 -23.28 15.11 -3.54
N SER A 304 -21.97 15.13 -3.32
CA SER A 304 -21.13 16.23 -3.78
C SER A 304 -21.35 16.45 -5.28
N ALA A 305 -21.60 17.71 -5.67
CA ALA A 305 -21.72 18.06 -7.08
C ALA A 305 -20.51 17.51 -7.87
N VAL A 306 -20.74 17.11 -9.13
CA VAL A 306 -19.63 16.75 -10.03
C VAL A 306 -18.84 18.02 -10.31
N THR A 307 -17.86 18.30 -9.47
CA THR A 307 -17.02 19.50 -9.51
C THR A 307 -15.56 19.18 -9.85
N SER A 308 -15.23 17.89 -9.95
CA SER A 308 -13.84 17.49 -10.24
C SER A 308 -13.78 16.42 -11.33
N VAL A 309 -12.88 16.62 -12.25
CA VAL A 309 -12.38 15.54 -13.12
C VAL A 309 -11.36 14.78 -12.28
N ASN A 310 -11.40 13.46 -12.32
CA ASN A 310 -10.31 12.65 -11.79
C ASN A 310 -9.07 12.93 -12.68
N ALA A 311 -8.36 14.00 -12.35
CA ALA A 311 -7.01 14.26 -12.84
C ALA A 311 -6.01 13.33 -12.12
N GLY A 312 -6.50 12.13 -11.75
CA GLY A 312 -5.69 11.14 -11.07
C GLY A 312 -4.41 10.89 -11.83
N GLU A 313 -3.32 10.81 -11.10
CA GLU A 313 -2.04 10.37 -11.64
C GLU A 313 -2.27 9.12 -12.49
N VAL A 314 -2.00 9.24 -13.78
CA VAL A 314 -2.07 8.08 -14.68
C VAL A 314 -0.86 7.23 -14.37
N VAL A 315 -1.09 6.06 -13.82
CA VAL A 315 -0.02 5.12 -13.54
C VAL A 315 0.51 4.59 -14.88
N THR A 316 1.78 4.83 -15.14
CA THR A 316 2.44 4.33 -16.33
C THR A 316 2.69 2.84 -16.19
N GLY A 317 1.80 2.01 -16.75
CA GLY A 317 2.03 0.58 -16.87
C GLY A 317 3.17 0.33 -17.86
N LYS A 318 4.34 -0.05 -17.36
CA LYS A 318 5.35 -0.71 -18.18
C LYS A 318 5.07 -2.19 -18.15
N PRO A 319 5.12 -2.91 -19.29
CA PRO A 319 5.11 -4.35 -19.26
C PRO A 319 6.27 -4.80 -18.38
N ILE A 320 5.95 -5.37 -17.24
CA ILE A 320 6.95 -6.06 -16.43
C ILE A 320 7.17 -7.36 -17.18
N VAL A 321 8.23 -7.38 -17.98
CA VAL A 321 8.79 -8.67 -18.39
C VAL A 321 8.97 -9.45 -17.09
N THR A 322 8.37 -10.62 -17.00
CA THR A 322 8.45 -11.53 -15.86
C THR A 322 9.92 -11.95 -15.65
N VAL A 323 10.71 -11.03 -15.20
CA VAL A 323 11.97 -11.30 -14.55
C VAL A 323 11.58 -11.72 -13.15
N LYS A 324 11.95 -12.94 -12.78
CA LYS A 324 11.76 -13.47 -11.43
C LYS A 324 12.11 -12.33 -10.47
N ALA A 325 11.14 -11.91 -9.68
CA ALA A 325 11.09 -10.66 -8.91
C ALA A 325 12.28 -10.30 -8.02
N LYS A 326 13.30 -11.17 -7.93
CA LYS A 326 14.48 -10.98 -7.08
C LYS A 326 15.54 -10.03 -7.63
N GLU A 327 15.66 -9.85 -8.94
CA GLU A 327 16.76 -9.05 -9.50
C GLU A 327 16.37 -7.61 -9.84
N THR A 328 15.09 -7.33 -10.10
CA THR A 328 14.61 -5.99 -10.51
C THR A 328 14.46 -5.04 -9.33
N VAL A 329 14.18 -5.53 -8.15
CA VAL A 329 14.01 -4.72 -6.93
C VAL A 329 15.34 -4.08 -6.50
N TYR A 330 16.47 -4.78 -6.70
CA TYR A 330 17.78 -4.26 -6.30
C TYR A 330 18.31 -3.13 -7.19
N THR A 331 17.96 -3.11 -8.45
CA THR A 331 18.45 -2.08 -9.40
C THR A 331 17.65 -0.79 -9.33
N ASP A 332 16.34 -0.84 -9.09
CA ASP A 332 15.52 0.36 -8.99
C ASP A 332 15.70 1.10 -7.67
N ILE A 333 15.99 0.37 -6.58
CA ILE A 333 16.28 0.95 -5.27
C ILE A 333 17.62 1.69 -5.26
N MET A 334 18.60 1.23 -6.02
CA MET A 334 19.93 1.86 -6.10
C MET A 334 19.92 3.16 -6.93
N SER A 335 18.89 3.41 -7.73
CA SER A 335 18.78 4.61 -8.57
C SER A 335 17.94 5.73 -7.99
N SER A 336 17.19 5.50 -6.91
CA SER A 336 16.39 6.53 -6.27
C SER A 336 17.18 7.20 -5.13
N SER A 337 17.48 8.48 -5.31
CA SER A 337 18.05 9.31 -4.24
C SER A 337 17.05 9.46 -3.08
N PRO A 338 17.51 9.38 -1.84
CA PRO A 338 16.64 9.36 -0.69
C PRO A 338 16.20 10.75 -0.29
N ALA A 339 14.93 10.91 -0.08
CA ALA A 339 14.43 12.00 0.71
C ALA A 339 13.34 11.46 1.64
N VAL A 340 13.59 11.54 2.93
CA VAL A 340 12.67 11.29 4.04
C VAL A 340 12.57 9.83 4.50
N PRO A 341 12.70 9.57 5.81
CA PRO A 341 12.43 8.24 6.35
C PRO A 341 10.95 7.94 6.18
N TYR A 342 10.67 6.99 5.32
CA TYR A 342 9.35 6.48 5.08
C TYR A 342 8.98 5.53 6.21
N VAL A 343 8.06 5.93 7.05
CA VAL A 343 7.42 5.02 8.01
C VAL A 343 6.27 4.34 7.28
N GLU A 344 6.60 3.28 6.58
CA GLU A 344 5.61 2.50 5.86
C GLU A 344 4.89 1.49 6.72
N GLN A 345 3.63 1.29 6.37
CA GLN A 345 2.97 0.03 6.61
C GLN A 345 3.76 -1.06 5.87
N LYS A 346 4.46 -1.91 6.61
CA LYS A 346 5.14 -3.04 6.01
C LYS A 346 4.10 -4.02 5.51
N THR A 347 4.06 -4.23 4.21
CA THR A 347 3.21 -5.24 3.59
C THR A 347 3.79 -6.61 3.86
N ILE A 348 3.01 -7.49 4.47
CA ILE A 348 3.39 -8.86 4.76
C ILE A 348 2.90 -9.75 3.62
N LYS A 349 3.79 -10.53 3.01
CA LYS A 349 3.45 -11.50 1.96
C LYS A 349 3.35 -12.89 2.57
N ALA A 350 2.15 -13.47 2.57
CA ALA A 350 1.97 -14.85 2.97
C ALA A 350 2.35 -15.83 1.84
N GLY A 351 2.89 -16.97 2.20
CA GLY A 351 3.03 -18.13 1.32
C GLY A 351 4.39 -18.39 0.70
N ASN A 352 5.43 -17.60 1.00
CA ASN A 352 6.81 -17.96 0.67
C ASN A 352 7.73 -17.66 1.85
N LEU A 353 7.65 -18.50 2.85
CA LEU A 353 8.51 -18.49 4.05
C LEU A 353 10.02 -18.58 3.74
N MET A 354 10.37 -18.89 2.50
CA MET A 354 11.77 -18.96 2.05
C MET A 354 12.31 -17.63 1.50
N GLN A 355 11.50 -16.58 1.49
CA GLN A 355 11.89 -15.28 0.97
C GLN A 355 11.37 -14.17 1.88
N LEU A 356 12.09 -13.96 2.97
CA LEU A 356 12.08 -12.67 3.64
C LEU A 356 12.64 -11.65 2.64
N ASP A 357 11.77 -11.04 1.83
CA ASP A 357 12.12 -9.85 1.06
C ASP A 357 12.26 -8.69 2.05
N PHE A 358 13.25 -8.78 2.90
CA PHE A 358 13.69 -7.64 3.69
C PHE A 358 14.36 -6.65 2.75
N ILE A 359 13.60 -5.69 2.27
CA ILE A 359 14.16 -4.46 1.73
C ILE A 359 14.46 -3.60 2.96
N PRO A 360 15.72 -3.43 3.37
CA PRO A 360 16.04 -2.56 4.48
C PRO A 360 15.54 -1.15 4.18
N ALA A 361 14.89 -0.50 5.14
CA ALA A 361 14.34 0.84 4.96
C ALA A 361 15.38 1.88 4.49
N TYR A 362 16.67 1.65 4.67
CA TYR A 362 17.71 2.55 4.19
C TYR A 362 18.02 2.41 2.69
N TRP A 363 17.54 1.37 2.00
CA TRP A 363 17.61 1.26 0.54
C TRP A 363 16.56 2.14 -0.16
N VAL A 364 15.61 2.66 0.61
CA VAL A 364 14.62 3.66 0.17
C VAL A 364 15.13 5.09 0.47
N ARG A 365 16.42 5.24 0.63
CA ARG A 365 17.07 6.56 0.73
C ARG A 365 17.62 7.01 -0.60
#